data_463c72d258241a5ea21137622822dbbd
#
_entry.id   463c72d258241a5ea21137622822dbbd
#
_cell.length_a   1.000
_cell.length_b   1.000
_cell.length_c   1.000
_cell.angle_alpha   90.00
_cell.angle_beta   90.00
_cell.angle_gamma   90.00
#
_symmetry.space_group_name_H-M   'P 1'
#
loop_
_entity.id
_entity.type
_entity.pdbx_description
1 polymer ?
#
loop_
_entity_poly.entity_id
_entity_poly.type
_entity_poly.pdbx_seq_one_letter_code
_entity_poly.pdbx_strand_id
1 'polypeptide(L)'
;MPPMLQLARDINAGIVQTPGEEKNPGQAACKGAVCDMNIVMGYRDENTFLLDEFKEQAASFVATEDGSVGTKGNVIDAIKENALEADVIYACGPMPMLRALKAYAAEHDMDCFVSMEERMACGIGACLACVCKTKDKDAHSNVNNKRICKEGPVFDAKEVEL
;
A
#
# COMPACT_ATOMS: atom_id res chain seq x y z
N MET A 1 1.29 3.61 -10.00
CA MET A 1 1.01 2.20 -10.44
C MET A 1 2.28 1.41 -10.78
N PRO A 2 3.25 1.88 -11.59
CA PRO A 2 4.50 1.12 -11.82
C PRO A 2 5.21 0.62 -10.57
N PRO A 3 5.31 1.39 -9.46
CA PRO A 3 5.93 0.90 -8.23
C PRO A 3 5.25 -0.33 -7.62
N MET A 4 3.91 -0.40 -7.69
CA MET A 4 3.17 -1.55 -7.16
C MET A 4 3.37 -2.80 -8.01
N LEU A 5 3.46 -2.66 -9.33
CA LEU A 5 3.77 -3.78 -10.21
C LEU A 5 5.18 -4.32 -9.97
N GLN A 6 6.16 -3.42 -9.74
CA GLN A 6 7.51 -3.84 -9.37
C GLN A 6 7.52 -4.55 -8.00
N LEU A 7 6.82 -4.02 -7.02
CA LEU A 7 6.67 -4.66 -5.71
C LEU A 7 6.09 -6.08 -5.85
N ALA A 8 5.03 -6.26 -6.65
CA ALA A 8 4.44 -7.58 -6.89
C ALA A 8 5.44 -8.57 -7.52
N ARG A 9 6.24 -8.11 -8.48
CA ARG A 9 7.31 -8.93 -9.07
C ARG A 9 8.39 -9.29 -8.07
N ASP A 10 8.80 -8.34 -7.22
CA ASP A 10 9.85 -8.55 -6.23
C ASP A 10 9.40 -9.50 -5.10
N ILE A 11 8.12 -9.44 -4.71
CA ILE A 11 7.52 -10.41 -3.78
C ILE A 11 7.53 -11.81 -4.41
N ASN A 12 7.07 -11.97 -5.65
CA ASN A 12 7.07 -13.25 -6.35
C ASN A 12 8.49 -13.81 -6.55
N ALA A 13 9.47 -12.95 -6.74
CA ALA A 13 10.87 -13.34 -6.85
C ALA A 13 11.53 -13.65 -5.48
N GLY A 14 10.82 -13.46 -4.37
CA GLY A 14 11.36 -13.64 -3.02
C GLY A 14 12.44 -12.63 -2.63
N ILE A 15 12.45 -11.47 -3.29
CA ILE A 15 13.44 -10.39 -3.06
C ILE A 15 13.00 -9.52 -1.87
N VAL A 16 11.70 -9.34 -1.67
CA VAL A 16 11.13 -8.54 -0.58
C VAL A 16 10.65 -9.47 0.53
N GLN A 17 11.13 -9.23 1.74
CA GLN A 17 10.61 -9.87 2.95
C GLN A 17 9.43 -9.04 3.46
N THR A 18 8.32 -9.69 3.79
CA THR A 18 7.17 -9.00 4.38
C THR A 18 7.47 -8.62 5.83
N PRO A 19 7.07 -7.42 6.29
CA PRO A 19 7.21 -7.03 7.70
C PRO A 19 6.33 -7.94 8.58
N GLY A 20 6.94 -8.67 9.48
CA GLY A 20 6.26 -9.65 10.35
C GLY A 20 7.15 -10.82 10.66
N GLU A 21 8.13 -11.09 9.82
CA GLU A 21 9.07 -12.18 9.99
C GLU A 21 10.06 -11.96 11.14
N GLU A 22 10.29 -10.69 11.56
CA GLU A 22 11.15 -10.37 12.71
C GLU A 22 10.52 -10.68 14.08
N LYS A 23 9.20 -10.88 14.15
CA LYS A 23 8.50 -11.15 15.44
C LYS A 23 8.54 -12.60 15.88
N ASN A 24 8.98 -13.52 15.01
CA ASN A 24 9.10 -14.96 15.36
C ASN A 24 10.44 -15.53 14.87
N PRO A 25 11.48 -15.55 15.71
CA PRO A 25 12.79 -16.10 15.34
C PRO A 25 12.82 -17.62 15.08
N GLY A 26 11.67 -18.28 15.05
CA GLY A 26 11.51 -19.71 14.76
C GLY A 26 10.76 -20.06 13.49
N GLN A 27 10.20 -19.09 12.76
CA GLN A 27 9.59 -19.34 11.46
C GLN A 27 10.52 -18.82 10.36
N ALA A 28 11.05 -19.79 9.61
CA ALA A 28 11.93 -19.50 8.48
C ALA A 28 11.25 -18.53 7.50
N ALA A 29 12.01 -17.47 7.13
CA ALA A 29 11.71 -16.63 5.98
C ALA A 29 11.16 -17.48 4.84
N CYS A 30 10.16 -16.98 4.12
CA CYS A 30 9.51 -17.64 2.97
C CYS A 30 10.52 -18.00 1.85
N LYS A 31 11.49 -18.82 2.14
CA LYS A 31 12.29 -19.51 1.13
C LYS A 31 11.44 -20.66 0.59
N GLY A 32 10.59 -20.32 -0.39
CA GLY A 32 9.76 -21.29 -1.11
C GLY A 32 8.32 -21.45 -0.61
N ALA A 33 7.84 -20.65 0.34
CA ALA A 33 6.42 -20.50 0.57
C ALA A 33 5.85 -19.50 -0.44
N VAL A 34 4.84 -19.92 -1.18
CA VAL A 34 4.05 -19.03 -2.03
C VAL A 34 3.35 -18.07 -1.09
N CYS A 35 3.78 -16.79 -1.06
CA CYS A 35 2.99 -15.75 -0.41
C CYS A 35 1.67 -15.67 -1.17
N ASP A 36 0.54 -15.89 -0.48
CA ASP A 36 -0.78 -15.68 -1.06
C ASP A 36 -0.95 -14.16 -1.27
N MET A 37 -0.59 -13.71 -2.47
CA MET A 37 -0.68 -12.31 -2.83
C MET A 37 -1.97 -12.06 -3.59
N ASN A 38 -2.78 -11.14 -3.09
CA ASN A 38 -3.97 -10.64 -3.75
C ASN A 38 -3.73 -9.20 -4.21
N ILE A 39 -4.06 -8.89 -5.43
CA ILE A 39 -3.95 -7.56 -6.01
C ILE A 39 -5.35 -6.99 -6.20
N VAL A 40 -5.64 -5.85 -5.58
CA VAL A 40 -6.93 -5.17 -5.71
C VAL A 40 -6.70 -3.82 -6.36
N MET A 41 -7.35 -3.59 -7.50
CA MET A 41 -7.21 -2.36 -8.28
C MET A 41 -8.54 -1.62 -8.37
N GLY A 42 -8.47 -0.31 -8.10
CA GLY A 42 -9.61 0.60 -8.26
C GLY A 42 -9.47 1.45 -9.53
N TYR A 43 -10.51 1.46 -10.34
CA TYR A 43 -10.63 2.30 -11.53
C TYR A 43 -11.92 3.10 -11.48
N ARG A 44 -12.03 4.11 -12.33
CA ARG A 44 -13.25 4.90 -12.44
C ARG A 44 -14.28 4.22 -13.34
N ASP A 45 -13.81 3.62 -14.43
CA ASP A 45 -14.58 3.05 -15.51
C ASP A 45 -13.88 1.80 -16.11
N GLU A 46 -14.32 1.38 -17.30
CA GLU A 46 -13.77 0.21 -18.02
C GLU A 46 -12.31 0.33 -18.46
N ASN A 47 -11.69 1.52 -18.36
CA ASN A 47 -10.29 1.73 -18.75
C ASN A 47 -9.33 1.18 -17.70
N THR A 48 -9.16 -0.12 -17.68
CA THR A 48 -8.37 -0.88 -16.70
C THR A 48 -6.91 -1.06 -17.17
N PHE A 49 -6.13 0.03 -17.17
CA PHE A 49 -4.72 -0.02 -17.58
C PHE A 49 -3.87 -0.88 -16.63
N LEU A 50 -2.88 -1.59 -17.16
CA LEU A 50 -1.98 -2.51 -16.44
C LEU A 50 -2.68 -3.74 -15.80
N LEU A 51 -3.95 -3.97 -16.06
CA LEU A 51 -4.67 -5.09 -15.45
C LEU A 51 -4.08 -6.44 -15.86
N ASP A 52 -3.71 -6.61 -17.12
CA ASP A 52 -3.18 -7.89 -17.61
C ASP A 52 -1.80 -8.17 -17.02
N GLU A 53 -0.95 -7.15 -16.89
CA GLU A 53 0.36 -7.27 -16.26
C GLU A 53 0.24 -7.65 -14.76
N PHE A 54 -0.76 -7.16 -14.06
CA PHE A 54 -1.01 -7.54 -12.68
C PHE A 54 -1.56 -8.96 -12.56
N LYS A 55 -2.44 -9.38 -13.47
CA LYS A 55 -2.97 -10.75 -13.51
C LYS A 55 -1.89 -11.81 -13.73
N GLU A 56 -0.80 -11.45 -14.41
CA GLU A 56 0.36 -12.33 -14.57
C GLU A 56 1.12 -12.55 -13.25
N GLN A 57 0.97 -11.65 -12.27
CA GLN A 57 1.71 -11.71 -11.01
C GLN A 57 0.94 -12.45 -9.91
N ALA A 58 -0.38 -12.22 -9.80
CA ALA A 58 -1.20 -12.81 -8.75
C ALA A 58 -2.70 -12.75 -9.06
N ALA A 59 -3.50 -13.33 -8.16
CA ALA A 59 -4.95 -13.17 -8.18
C ALA A 59 -5.29 -11.67 -8.13
N SER A 60 -5.99 -11.20 -9.16
CA SER A 60 -6.25 -9.77 -9.35
C SER A 60 -7.75 -9.50 -9.36
N PHE A 61 -8.18 -8.59 -8.53
CA PHE A 61 -9.55 -8.17 -8.33
C PHE A 61 -9.70 -6.70 -8.75
N VAL A 62 -10.81 -6.37 -9.35
CA VAL A 62 -11.07 -5.04 -9.89
C VAL A 62 -12.31 -4.45 -9.24
N ALA A 63 -12.22 -3.19 -8.84
CA ALA A 63 -13.37 -2.36 -8.50
C ALA A 63 -13.48 -1.20 -9.49
N THR A 64 -14.69 -0.91 -9.97
CA THR A 64 -14.97 0.28 -10.77
C THR A 64 -16.09 1.09 -10.15
N GLU A 65 -15.95 2.43 -10.17
CA GLU A 65 -16.97 3.31 -9.57
C GLU A 65 -18.33 3.15 -10.24
N ASP A 66 -18.33 2.96 -11.56
CA ASP A 66 -19.56 2.79 -12.36
C ASP A 66 -20.08 1.33 -12.39
N GLY A 67 -19.25 0.36 -12.01
CA GLY A 67 -19.57 -1.07 -12.06
C GLY A 67 -19.43 -1.68 -13.45
N SER A 68 -18.68 -1.08 -14.35
CA SER A 68 -18.47 -1.58 -15.72
C SER A 68 -17.61 -2.86 -15.73
N VAL A 69 -16.65 -2.97 -14.82
CA VAL A 69 -15.77 -4.15 -14.68
C VAL A 69 -15.58 -4.50 -13.20
N GLY A 70 -15.72 -5.78 -12.85
CA GLY A 70 -15.51 -6.27 -11.49
C GLY A 70 -16.56 -5.80 -10.49
N THR A 71 -16.14 -5.56 -9.26
CA THR A 71 -16.99 -5.07 -8.18
C THR A 71 -17.37 -3.59 -8.42
N LYS A 72 -18.66 -3.28 -8.27
CA LYS A 72 -19.09 -1.88 -8.30
C LYS A 72 -18.77 -1.19 -6.98
N GLY A 73 -17.97 -0.14 -7.03
CA GLY A 73 -17.61 0.65 -5.85
C GLY A 73 -16.11 0.91 -5.77
N ASN A 74 -15.57 0.84 -4.57
CA ASN A 74 -14.17 1.10 -4.28
C ASN A 74 -13.38 -0.20 -3.95
N VAL A 75 -12.09 -0.07 -3.69
CA VAL A 75 -11.21 -1.23 -3.40
C VAL A 75 -11.64 -2.00 -2.14
N ILE A 76 -12.22 -1.34 -1.14
CA ILE A 76 -12.71 -2.00 0.09
C ILE A 76 -13.96 -2.84 -0.23
N ASP A 77 -14.81 -2.35 -1.12
CA ASP A 77 -15.98 -3.12 -1.55
C ASP A 77 -15.55 -4.40 -2.26
N ALA A 78 -14.50 -4.33 -3.11
CA ALA A 78 -13.94 -5.51 -3.74
C ALA A 78 -13.29 -6.48 -2.73
N ILE A 79 -12.57 -5.98 -1.72
CA ILE A 79 -12.00 -6.81 -0.65
C ILE A 79 -13.11 -7.57 0.08
N LYS A 80 -14.20 -6.88 0.45
CA LYS A 80 -15.33 -7.48 1.19
C LYS A 80 -16.13 -8.46 0.34
N GLU A 81 -16.44 -8.10 -0.90
CA GLU A 81 -17.23 -8.93 -1.82
C GLU A 81 -16.51 -10.25 -2.13
N ASN A 82 -15.19 -10.21 -2.27
CA ASN A 82 -14.38 -11.40 -2.56
C ASN A 82 -13.86 -12.08 -1.29
N ALA A 83 -14.26 -11.63 -0.09
CA ALA A 83 -13.84 -12.16 1.21
C ALA A 83 -12.32 -12.33 1.31
N LEU A 84 -11.56 -11.32 0.86
CA LEU A 84 -10.11 -11.38 0.86
C LEU A 84 -9.57 -11.18 2.27
N GLU A 85 -8.76 -12.12 2.71
CA GLU A 85 -8.03 -12.05 3.98
C GLU A 85 -6.56 -11.74 3.71
N ALA A 86 -5.95 -10.95 4.59
CA ALA A 86 -4.53 -10.61 4.50
C ALA A 86 -3.98 -10.22 5.88
N ASP A 87 -2.70 -10.46 6.10
CA ASP A 87 -1.98 -9.98 7.29
C ASP A 87 -1.42 -8.58 7.08
N VAL A 88 -1.11 -8.24 5.82
CA VAL A 88 -0.46 -6.98 5.46
C VAL A 88 -1.09 -6.37 4.21
N ILE A 89 -1.32 -5.06 4.26
CA ILE A 89 -1.80 -4.27 3.12
C ILE A 89 -0.70 -3.30 2.66
N TYR A 90 -0.38 -3.34 1.38
CA TYR A 90 0.41 -2.31 0.70
C TYR A 90 -0.50 -1.48 -0.20
N ALA A 91 -0.57 -0.18 0.02
CA ALA A 91 -1.48 0.69 -0.69
C ALA A 91 -0.79 1.89 -1.35
N CYS A 92 -1.20 2.18 -2.58
CA CYS A 92 -0.79 3.38 -3.32
C CYS A 92 -1.99 3.94 -4.08
N GLY A 93 -2.33 5.18 -3.87
CA GLY A 93 -3.45 5.83 -4.55
C GLY A 93 -3.93 7.12 -3.87
N PRO A 94 -5.14 7.58 -4.20
CA PRO A 94 -5.68 8.82 -3.66
C PRO A 94 -5.83 8.80 -2.13
N MET A 95 -5.63 9.95 -1.49
CA MET A 95 -5.73 10.10 -0.03
C MET A 95 -7.03 9.55 0.60
N PRO A 96 -8.22 9.73 0.01
CA PRO A 96 -9.45 9.13 0.55
C PRO A 96 -9.39 7.60 0.60
N MET A 97 -8.79 6.95 -0.41
CA MET A 97 -8.60 5.51 -0.45
C MET A 97 -7.62 5.05 0.64
N LEU A 98 -6.49 5.75 0.81
CA LEU A 98 -5.50 5.42 1.83
C LEU A 98 -6.06 5.56 3.24
N ARG A 99 -6.88 6.60 3.51
CA ARG A 99 -7.60 6.76 4.78
C ARG A 99 -8.56 5.61 5.06
N ALA A 100 -9.32 5.21 4.06
CA ALA A 100 -10.28 4.12 4.19
C ALA A 100 -9.57 2.77 4.42
N LEU A 101 -8.48 2.49 3.70
CA LEU A 101 -7.68 1.29 3.90
C LEU A 101 -6.98 1.25 5.26
N LYS A 102 -6.48 2.40 5.75
CA LYS A 102 -5.92 2.52 7.11
C LYS A 102 -6.97 2.18 8.17
N ALA A 103 -8.19 2.70 8.05
CA ALA A 103 -9.28 2.39 8.98
C ALA A 103 -9.65 0.89 8.90
N TYR A 104 -9.80 0.35 7.70
CA TYR A 104 -10.09 -1.05 7.48
C TYR A 104 -9.03 -1.97 8.08
N ALA A 105 -7.75 -1.68 7.88
CA ALA A 105 -6.65 -2.45 8.44
C ALA A 105 -6.65 -2.41 9.98
N ALA A 106 -6.97 -1.25 10.57
CA ALA A 106 -7.06 -1.12 12.03
C ALA A 106 -8.23 -1.91 12.63
N GLU A 107 -9.37 -2.01 11.91
CA GLU A 107 -10.53 -2.81 12.33
C GLU A 107 -10.26 -4.32 12.29
N HIS A 108 -9.37 -4.76 11.40
CA HIS A 108 -9.07 -6.18 11.17
C HIS A 108 -7.70 -6.62 11.72
N ASP A 109 -7.02 -5.77 12.50
CA ASP A 109 -5.69 -6.02 13.09
C ASP A 109 -4.61 -6.38 12.06
N MET A 110 -4.67 -5.73 10.88
CA MET A 110 -3.70 -5.89 9.80
C MET A 110 -2.64 -4.80 9.84
N ASP A 111 -1.43 -5.13 9.40
CA ASP A 111 -0.42 -4.11 9.11
C ASP A 111 -0.72 -3.41 7.77
N CYS A 112 -0.52 -2.11 7.72
CA CYS A 112 -0.83 -1.31 6.53
C CYS A 112 0.31 -0.35 6.20
N PHE A 113 0.85 -0.47 5.00
CA PHE A 113 1.89 0.41 4.47
C PHE A 113 1.33 1.22 3.32
N VAL A 114 1.50 2.54 3.39
CA VAL A 114 0.95 3.48 2.41
C VAL A 114 2.07 4.20 1.68
N SER A 115 2.00 4.20 0.36
CA SER A 115 2.86 5.03 -0.49
C SER A 115 2.19 6.37 -0.71
N MET A 116 2.80 7.42 -0.19
CA MET A 116 2.29 8.78 -0.26
C MET A 116 2.92 9.55 -1.41
N GLU A 117 2.12 10.37 -2.07
CA GLU A 117 2.55 11.26 -3.15
C GLU A 117 2.29 12.71 -2.77
N GLU A 118 3.32 13.54 -2.93
CA GLU A 118 3.24 14.99 -2.76
C GLU A 118 4.07 15.72 -3.79
N ARG A 119 3.77 17.00 -3.99
CA ARG A 119 4.56 17.85 -4.88
C ARG A 119 5.95 18.07 -4.31
N MET A 120 6.95 17.61 -5.03
CA MET A 120 8.34 17.74 -4.64
C MET A 120 9.00 18.89 -5.38
N ALA A 121 9.59 19.84 -4.62
CA ALA A 121 10.37 20.93 -5.20
C ALA A 121 11.86 20.57 -5.26
N CYS A 122 12.49 20.25 -4.12
CA CYS A 122 13.95 20.00 -4.10
C CYS A 122 14.32 18.51 -4.21
N GLY A 123 13.46 17.57 -3.81
CA GLY A 123 13.74 16.14 -3.81
C GLY A 123 14.79 15.65 -2.80
N ILE A 124 15.42 16.55 -2.03
CA ILE A 124 16.52 16.26 -1.10
C ILE A 124 16.17 16.55 0.38
N GLY A 125 14.91 16.91 0.65
CA GLY A 125 14.44 17.18 2.02
C GLY A 125 14.75 18.57 2.57
N ALA A 126 15.23 19.52 1.77
CA ALA A 126 15.64 20.86 2.24
C ALA A 126 14.49 21.88 2.26
N CYS A 127 13.53 21.81 1.31
CA CYS A 127 12.52 22.87 1.14
C CYS A 127 11.23 22.65 1.95
N LEU A 128 11.03 21.48 2.56
CA LEU A 128 9.84 21.09 3.33
C LEU A 128 8.50 21.16 2.54
N ALA A 129 8.55 21.16 1.20
CA ALA A 129 7.34 21.22 0.37
C ALA A 129 6.52 19.93 0.40
N CYS A 130 7.17 18.77 0.59
CA CYS A 130 6.55 17.43 0.57
C CYS A 130 6.44 16.80 1.96
N VAL A 131 6.12 17.59 2.98
CA VAL A 131 5.97 17.06 4.35
C VAL A 131 4.60 16.42 4.56
N CYS A 132 4.58 15.28 5.22
CA CYS A 132 3.37 14.68 5.80
C CYS A 132 3.41 14.78 7.32
N LYS A 133 2.24 14.86 7.95
CA LYS A 133 2.13 14.86 9.41
C LYS A 133 2.31 13.46 9.96
N THR A 134 2.96 13.38 11.11
CA THR A 134 3.17 12.11 11.84
C THR A 134 2.65 12.23 13.28
N LYS A 135 2.33 11.10 13.89
CA LYS A 135 1.91 11.07 15.30
C LYS A 135 3.07 11.42 16.23
N ASP A 136 4.25 10.90 15.94
CA ASP A 136 5.43 11.06 16.76
C ASP A 136 6.30 12.22 16.26
N LYS A 137 6.99 12.85 17.21
CA LYS A 137 7.97 13.89 16.90
C LYS A 137 9.24 13.29 16.33
N ASP A 138 9.74 13.90 15.26
CA ASP A 138 11.06 13.59 14.75
C ASP A 138 12.15 13.98 15.77
N ALA A 139 13.07 13.05 16.02
CA ALA A 139 14.14 13.22 17.02
C ALA A 139 15.09 14.40 16.72
N HIS A 140 15.20 14.81 15.46
CA HIS A 140 16.11 15.90 15.03
C HIS A 140 15.44 17.27 14.99
N SER A 141 14.23 17.35 14.45
CA SER A 141 13.53 18.62 14.22
C SER A 141 12.55 18.98 15.33
N ASN A 142 12.24 18.02 16.22
CA ASN A 142 11.24 18.14 17.28
C ASN A 142 9.83 18.56 16.77
N VAL A 143 9.53 18.23 15.51
CA VAL A 143 8.23 18.47 14.86
C VAL A 143 7.60 17.17 14.43
N ASN A 144 6.25 17.14 14.38
CA ASN A 144 5.47 15.99 13.99
C ASN A 144 5.30 15.95 12.47
N ASN A 145 6.39 15.78 11.73
CA ASN A 145 6.35 15.63 10.28
C ASN A 145 7.53 14.80 9.74
N LYS A 146 7.32 14.20 8.57
CA LYS A 146 8.33 13.53 7.77
C LYS A 146 8.29 14.06 6.34
N ARG A 147 9.42 14.04 5.66
CA ARG A 147 9.55 14.50 4.26
C ARG A 147 9.44 13.30 3.34
N ILE A 148 8.40 13.27 2.51
CA ILE A 148 8.13 12.16 1.61
C ILE A 148 9.31 11.88 0.67
N CYS A 149 10.01 12.93 0.21
CA CYS A 149 11.17 12.78 -0.68
C CYS A 149 12.42 12.19 -0.02
N LYS A 150 12.51 12.16 1.31
CA LYS A 150 13.70 11.70 2.03
C LYS A 150 13.42 10.51 2.94
N GLU A 151 12.39 10.59 3.77
CA GLU A 151 12.00 9.55 4.73
C GLU A 151 10.97 8.55 4.14
N GLY A 152 10.30 8.91 3.03
CA GLY A 152 9.33 8.08 2.31
C GLY A 152 9.85 7.53 0.99
N PRO A 153 8.96 7.23 0.04
CA PRO A 153 7.51 7.55 0.01
C PRO A 153 6.62 6.60 0.80
N VAL A 154 7.13 5.45 1.27
CA VAL A 154 6.34 4.43 1.96
C VAL A 154 6.46 4.61 3.47
N PHE A 155 5.32 4.60 4.15
CA PHE A 155 5.20 4.74 5.60
C PHE A 155 4.26 3.70 6.18
N ASP A 156 4.51 3.29 7.44
CA ASP A 156 3.48 2.60 8.21
C ASP A 156 2.27 3.55 8.40
N ALA A 157 1.09 3.08 8.05
CA ALA A 157 -0.13 3.87 8.18
C ALA A 157 -0.44 4.27 9.63
N LYS A 158 0.12 3.55 10.61
CA LYS A 158 0.00 3.87 12.04
C LYS A 158 0.78 5.13 12.42
N GLU A 159 1.90 5.42 11.71
CA GLU A 159 2.78 6.55 11.99
C GLU A 159 2.26 7.88 11.41
N VAL A 160 1.61 7.85 10.26
CA VAL A 160 1.22 9.05 9.52
C VAL A 160 -0.24 9.45 9.76
N GLU A 161 -0.50 10.76 9.75
CA GLU A 161 -1.85 11.32 9.71
C GLU A 161 -2.27 11.46 8.23
N LEU A 162 -3.28 10.71 7.82
CA LEU A 162 -3.82 10.72 6.47
C LEU A 162 -5.06 11.61 6.38
#